data_b2011b9d033f5125743c26c26e18e908
#
_entry.id   b2011b9d033f5125743c26c26e18e908
#
_cell.length_a   1.000
_cell.length_b   1.000
_cell.length_c   1.000
_cell.angle_alpha   90.00
_cell.angle_beta   90.00
_cell.angle_gamma   90.00
#
_symmetry.space_group_name_H-M   'P 1'
#
loop_
_entity.id
_entity.type
_entity.pdbx_description
1 polymer ?
#
loop_
_entity_poly.entity_id
_entity_poly.type
_entity_poly.pdbx_seq_one_letter_code
_entity_poly.pdbx_strand_id
1 'polypeptide(L)'
;MPEIDSQKLQEAKDFYRDRIKGWMIADLEKSLLAETNFLTALGCLVYTEIIGIFLPPITTESRDRNMARFYRAFYRLRSSEQLEFLDTAILRETNKRLYQHLRHNMAHKYFPTIEKRTGDLVLFIPSVVARDGISSIPDAIVPPVFFSNDEVGQTRVVIAFRNYIDELKILVDESMIKTFEENEPNYQASAVSGVDVVLRGALR
;
A
#
# COMPACT_ATOMS: atom_id res chain seq x y z
N MET A 1 -7.64 0.85 -30.48
CA MET A 1 -6.67 0.98 -29.38
C MET A 1 -5.28 0.93 -30.00
N PRO A 2 -4.29 1.69 -29.54
CA PRO A 2 -2.92 1.53 -30.00
C PRO A 2 -2.47 0.09 -29.72
N GLU A 3 -1.76 -0.51 -30.66
CA GLU A 3 -1.16 -1.81 -30.52
C GLU A 3 -0.10 -1.75 -29.42
N ILE A 4 -0.21 -2.63 -28.43
CA ILE A 4 0.74 -2.67 -27.30
C ILE A 4 2.01 -3.36 -27.80
N ASP A 5 3.14 -2.69 -27.65
CA ASP A 5 4.46 -3.20 -28.01
C ASP A 5 4.77 -4.46 -27.18
N SER A 6 4.88 -5.58 -27.87
CA SER A 6 5.13 -6.90 -27.27
C SER A 6 6.47 -6.97 -26.52
N GLN A 7 7.49 -6.24 -26.97
CA GLN A 7 8.78 -6.18 -26.30
C GLN A 7 8.65 -5.45 -24.95
N LYS A 8 7.97 -4.31 -24.93
CA LYS A 8 7.72 -3.57 -23.70
C LYS A 8 6.83 -4.34 -22.72
N LEU A 9 5.87 -5.12 -23.23
CA LEU A 9 5.07 -5.99 -22.38
C LEU A 9 5.91 -7.10 -21.73
N GLN A 10 6.87 -7.65 -22.48
CA GLN A 10 7.80 -8.63 -21.92
C GLN A 10 8.73 -7.99 -20.86
N GLU A 11 9.25 -6.79 -21.10
CA GLU A 11 10.03 -6.02 -20.12
C GLU A 11 9.22 -5.76 -18.84
N ALA A 12 7.92 -5.43 -18.97
CA ALA A 12 7.02 -5.27 -17.84
C ALA A 12 6.84 -6.58 -17.06
N LYS A 13 6.69 -7.71 -17.75
CA LYS A 13 6.57 -9.05 -17.13
C LYS A 13 7.81 -9.42 -16.33
N ASP A 14 8.99 -9.18 -16.90
CA ASP A 14 10.26 -9.44 -16.22
C ASP A 14 10.43 -8.51 -15.00
N PHE A 15 10.05 -7.25 -15.11
CA PHE A 15 10.08 -6.32 -14.00
C PHE A 15 9.16 -6.75 -12.85
N TYR A 16 7.93 -7.18 -13.14
CA TYR A 16 7.01 -7.72 -12.13
C TYR A 16 7.59 -8.93 -11.43
N ARG A 17 8.13 -9.90 -12.19
CA ARG A 17 8.69 -11.13 -11.65
C ARG A 17 9.92 -10.85 -10.79
N ASP A 18 10.89 -10.11 -11.33
CA ASP A 18 12.22 -10.01 -10.74
C ASP A 18 12.31 -8.88 -9.70
N ARG A 19 11.65 -7.73 -9.95
CA ARG A 19 11.76 -6.56 -9.08
C ARG A 19 10.61 -6.47 -8.08
N ILE A 20 9.37 -6.58 -8.53
CA ILE A 20 8.24 -6.43 -7.60
C ILE A 20 8.14 -7.70 -6.73
N LYS A 21 7.99 -8.86 -7.34
CA LYS A 21 7.78 -10.11 -6.61
C LYS A 21 9.07 -10.66 -6.01
N GLY A 22 10.13 -10.75 -6.81
CA GLY A 22 11.39 -11.37 -6.42
C GLY A 22 12.23 -10.53 -5.46
N TRP A 23 12.10 -9.21 -5.48
CA TRP A 23 12.89 -8.33 -4.63
C TRP A 23 12.04 -7.55 -3.62
N MET A 24 11.11 -6.71 -4.06
CA MET A 24 10.39 -5.81 -3.14
C MET A 24 9.56 -6.56 -2.10
N ILE A 25 8.77 -7.55 -2.53
CA ILE A 25 7.98 -8.37 -1.60
C ILE A 25 8.88 -9.19 -0.68
N ALA A 26 9.92 -9.82 -1.23
CA ALA A 26 10.88 -10.58 -0.42
C ALA A 26 11.62 -9.72 0.60
N ASP A 27 11.89 -8.45 0.28
CA ASP A 27 12.53 -7.49 1.19
C ASP A 27 11.60 -7.12 2.36
N LEU A 28 10.30 -6.92 2.10
CA LEU A 28 9.30 -6.73 3.16
C LEU A 28 9.21 -7.94 4.10
N GLU A 29 9.21 -9.15 3.55
CA GLU A 29 9.17 -10.38 4.35
C GLU A 29 10.43 -10.51 5.25
N LYS A 30 11.60 -10.21 4.71
CA LYS A 30 12.86 -10.18 5.50
C LYS A 30 12.83 -9.12 6.60
N SER A 31 12.38 -7.91 6.28
CA SER A 31 12.21 -6.83 7.25
C SER A 31 11.26 -7.21 8.38
N LEU A 32 10.16 -7.89 8.05
CA LEU A 32 9.19 -8.39 9.02
C LEU A 32 9.82 -9.46 9.94
N LEU A 33 10.55 -10.41 9.36
CA LEU A 33 11.24 -11.46 10.11
C LEU A 33 12.36 -10.91 11.01
N ALA A 34 13.02 -9.83 10.59
CA ALA A 34 14.03 -9.13 11.37
C ALA A 34 13.44 -8.17 12.42
N GLU A 35 12.12 -8.13 12.56
CA GLU A 35 11.38 -7.27 13.51
C GLU A 35 11.73 -5.78 13.38
N THR A 36 12.13 -5.34 12.19
CA THR A 36 12.47 -3.94 11.91
C THR A 36 11.21 -3.13 11.60
N ASN A 37 10.35 -2.97 12.61
CA ASN A 37 9.00 -2.43 12.47
C ASN A 37 8.90 -1.12 11.67
N PHE A 38 9.80 -0.17 11.92
CA PHE A 38 9.80 1.10 11.21
C PHE A 38 10.15 0.93 9.72
N LEU A 39 11.19 0.16 9.41
CA LEU A 39 11.61 -0.11 8.03
C LEU A 39 10.55 -0.90 7.27
N THR A 40 9.92 -1.87 7.94
CA THR A 40 8.82 -2.63 7.37
C THR A 40 7.63 -1.73 7.04
N ALA A 41 7.24 -0.82 7.94
CA ALA A 41 6.16 0.13 7.71
C ALA A 41 6.48 1.08 6.54
N LEU A 42 7.68 1.65 6.53
CA LEU A 42 8.13 2.52 5.44
C LEU A 42 8.16 1.77 4.11
N GLY A 43 8.68 0.55 4.11
CA GLY A 43 8.69 -0.34 2.95
C GLY A 43 7.29 -0.64 2.43
N CYS A 44 6.34 -0.99 3.30
CA CYS A 44 4.94 -1.19 2.92
C CYS A 44 4.36 0.02 2.19
N LEU A 45 4.58 1.24 2.69
CA LEU A 45 4.08 2.46 2.06
C LEU A 45 4.74 2.73 0.70
N VAL A 46 6.07 2.67 0.65
CA VAL A 46 6.83 2.94 -0.58
C VAL A 46 6.51 1.92 -1.67
N TYR A 47 6.42 0.65 -1.30
CA TYR A 47 6.14 -0.41 -2.28
C TYR A 47 4.68 -0.39 -2.73
N THR A 48 3.74 0.00 -1.87
CA THR A 48 2.35 0.28 -2.30
C THR A 48 2.32 1.39 -3.37
N GLU A 49 3.08 2.47 -3.17
CA GLU A 49 3.20 3.55 -4.14
C GLU A 49 3.82 3.06 -5.46
N ILE A 50 4.88 2.25 -5.40
CA ILE A 50 5.53 1.69 -6.59
C ILE A 50 4.61 0.73 -7.32
N ILE A 51 3.93 -0.19 -6.63
CA ILE A 51 2.96 -1.11 -7.24
C ILE A 51 1.85 -0.33 -7.95
N GLY A 52 1.38 0.77 -7.36
CA GLY A 52 0.37 1.64 -7.95
C GLY A 52 0.78 2.33 -9.26
N ILE A 53 2.10 2.40 -9.57
CA ILE A 53 2.58 2.90 -10.88
C ILE A 53 2.11 1.97 -12.02
N PHE A 54 2.04 0.67 -11.73
CA PHE A 54 1.74 -0.38 -12.71
C PHE A 54 0.24 -0.71 -12.81
N LEU A 55 -0.59 -0.09 -11.97
CA LEU A 55 -2.02 -0.34 -11.93
C LEU A 55 -2.81 0.73 -12.72
N PRO A 56 -3.94 0.36 -13.34
CA PRO A 56 -4.82 1.30 -14.01
C PRO A 56 -5.26 2.44 -13.07
N PRO A 57 -5.49 3.65 -13.60
CA PRO A 57 -6.06 4.75 -12.83
C PRO A 57 -7.39 4.38 -12.15
N ILE A 58 -7.69 5.06 -11.03
CA ILE A 58 -9.00 5.01 -10.39
C ILE A 58 -9.77 6.31 -10.69
N THR A 59 -11.08 6.24 -10.57
CA THR A 59 -11.98 7.35 -10.99
C THR A 59 -11.71 8.67 -10.26
N THR A 60 -11.21 8.61 -9.01
CA THR A 60 -10.97 9.78 -8.16
C THR A 60 -9.48 9.93 -7.84
N GLU A 61 -8.68 10.24 -8.86
CA GLU A 61 -7.25 10.43 -8.63
C GLU A 61 -6.92 11.81 -8.03
N SER A 62 -5.98 11.79 -7.10
CA SER A 62 -5.37 13.00 -6.55
C SER A 62 -4.51 13.70 -7.62
N ARG A 63 -4.41 15.04 -7.52
CA ARG A 63 -3.42 15.82 -8.28
C ARG A 63 -1.98 15.53 -7.86
N ASP A 64 -1.76 15.09 -6.64
CA ASP A 64 -0.47 14.57 -6.17
C ASP A 64 -0.24 13.18 -6.76
N ARG A 65 0.77 13.06 -7.61
CA ARG A 65 1.09 11.83 -8.33
C ARG A 65 1.42 10.66 -7.40
N ASN A 66 2.13 10.91 -6.32
CA ASN A 66 2.54 9.86 -5.40
C ASN A 66 1.34 9.37 -4.59
N MET A 67 0.49 10.29 -4.15
CA MET A 67 -0.75 9.97 -3.47
C MET A 67 -1.70 9.20 -4.42
N ALA A 68 -1.82 9.61 -5.69
CA ALA A 68 -2.63 8.89 -6.68
C ALA A 68 -2.13 7.45 -6.86
N ARG A 69 -0.82 7.24 -7.02
CA ARG A 69 -0.19 5.91 -7.13
C ARG A 69 -0.46 5.06 -5.89
N PHE A 70 -0.24 5.61 -4.70
CA PHE A 70 -0.54 4.91 -3.46
C PHE A 70 -1.99 4.42 -3.43
N TYR A 71 -2.96 5.29 -3.69
CA TYR A 71 -4.38 4.92 -3.63
C TYR A 71 -4.82 3.96 -4.74
N ARG A 72 -4.16 3.96 -5.90
CA ARG A 72 -4.41 2.93 -6.94
C ARG A 72 -4.18 1.52 -6.42
N ALA A 73 -3.10 1.30 -5.64
CA ALA A 73 -2.83 0.01 -5.03
C ALA A 73 -3.67 -0.19 -3.76
N PHE A 74 -3.72 0.80 -2.87
CA PHE A 74 -4.36 0.72 -1.57
C PHE A 74 -5.85 0.36 -1.66
N TYR A 75 -6.59 0.96 -2.61
CA TYR A 75 -8.01 0.66 -2.83
C TYR A 75 -8.26 -0.58 -3.69
N ARG A 76 -7.23 -1.35 -4.00
CA ARG A 76 -7.34 -2.68 -4.62
C ARG A 76 -6.89 -3.80 -3.70
N LEU A 77 -6.48 -3.49 -2.49
CA LEU A 77 -6.31 -4.50 -1.47
C LEU A 77 -7.64 -5.18 -1.17
N ARG A 78 -7.64 -6.42 -0.71
CA ARG A 78 -8.87 -7.17 -0.41
C ARG A 78 -9.76 -6.51 0.63
N SER A 79 -9.13 -5.80 1.56
CA SER A 79 -9.80 -5.01 2.60
C SER A 79 -10.13 -3.59 2.17
N SER A 80 -10.21 -3.30 0.88
CA SER A 80 -10.38 -1.95 0.33
C SER A 80 -11.53 -1.15 0.93
N GLU A 81 -12.69 -1.79 1.18
CA GLU A 81 -13.85 -1.11 1.79
C GLU A 81 -13.54 -0.58 3.20
N GLN A 82 -12.88 -1.40 4.02
CA GLN A 82 -12.47 -1.02 5.37
C GLN A 82 -11.40 0.08 5.34
N LEU A 83 -10.49 0.00 4.38
CA LEU A 83 -9.43 0.99 4.18
C LEU A 83 -9.98 2.33 3.69
N GLU A 84 -10.97 2.32 2.81
CA GLU A 84 -11.66 3.53 2.34
C GLU A 84 -12.46 4.18 3.47
N PHE A 85 -13.14 3.38 4.29
CA PHE A 85 -13.82 3.87 5.48
C PHE A 85 -12.86 4.55 6.45
N LEU A 86 -11.71 3.91 6.74
CA LEU A 86 -10.68 4.44 7.61
C LEU A 86 -10.07 5.74 7.05
N ASP A 87 -9.70 5.79 5.77
CA ASP A 87 -9.15 6.98 5.13
C ASP A 87 -10.14 8.15 5.15
N THR A 88 -11.43 7.85 4.91
CA THR A 88 -12.51 8.85 4.97
C THR A 88 -12.71 9.38 6.39
N ALA A 89 -12.66 8.52 7.40
CA ALA A 89 -12.76 8.93 8.80
C ALA A 89 -11.57 9.84 9.19
N ILE A 90 -10.34 9.47 8.83
CA ILE A 90 -9.14 10.29 9.07
C ILE A 90 -9.25 11.64 8.35
N LEU A 91 -9.67 11.65 7.09
CA LEU A 91 -9.86 12.88 6.32
C LEU A 91 -10.85 13.83 6.99
N ARG A 92 -11.97 13.31 7.49
CA ARG A 92 -13.02 14.10 8.19
C ARG A 92 -12.47 14.73 9.47
N GLU A 93 -11.68 13.98 10.23
CA GLU A 93 -11.15 14.40 11.53
C GLU A 93 -9.97 15.39 11.40
N THR A 94 -9.14 15.23 10.38
CA THR A 94 -7.83 15.90 10.28
C THR A 94 -7.68 16.83 9.08
N ASN A 95 -8.60 16.75 8.11
CA ASN A 95 -8.51 17.42 6.80
C ASN A 95 -7.32 16.95 5.93
N LYS A 96 -6.74 15.80 6.27
CA LYS A 96 -5.66 15.15 5.50
C LYS A 96 -5.97 13.67 5.37
N ARG A 97 -5.60 13.08 4.25
CA ARG A 97 -5.77 11.66 4.00
C ARG A 97 -4.71 10.82 4.73
N LEU A 98 -4.99 9.55 4.94
CA LEU A 98 -4.10 8.58 5.57
C LEU A 98 -2.68 8.61 4.97
N TYR A 99 -2.55 8.60 3.63
CA TYR A 99 -1.26 8.68 2.96
C TYR A 99 -0.42 9.90 3.38
N GLN A 100 -1.05 11.07 3.49
CA GLN A 100 -0.36 12.31 3.87
C GLN A 100 0.19 12.23 5.30
N HIS A 101 -0.57 11.62 6.21
CA HIS A 101 -0.11 11.39 7.58
C HIS A 101 1.01 10.35 7.64
N LEU A 102 0.83 9.20 6.97
CA LEU A 102 1.81 8.14 6.98
C LEU A 102 3.13 8.60 6.36
N ARG A 103 3.09 9.13 5.13
CA ARG A 103 4.31 9.52 4.41
C ARG A 103 5.05 10.65 5.10
N HIS A 104 4.35 11.72 5.47
CA HIS A 104 4.99 12.86 6.12
C HIS A 104 5.57 12.48 7.49
N ASN A 105 4.79 11.79 8.29
CA ASN A 105 5.20 11.45 9.66
C ASN A 105 6.28 10.36 9.69
N MET A 106 6.21 9.34 8.84
CA MET A 106 7.23 8.30 8.79
C MET A 106 8.54 8.78 8.18
N ALA A 107 8.51 9.73 7.24
CA ALA A 107 9.73 10.30 6.68
C ALA A 107 10.44 11.25 7.66
N HIS A 108 9.73 11.87 8.60
CA HIS A 108 10.26 12.93 9.46
C HIS A 108 10.16 12.66 10.96
N LYS A 109 9.37 11.68 11.38
CA LYS A 109 9.15 11.35 12.80
C LYS A 109 9.14 9.84 12.98
N TYR A 110 9.95 9.33 13.88
CA TYR A 110 10.02 7.89 14.22
C TYR A 110 8.69 7.32 14.73
N PHE A 111 7.86 8.18 15.34
CA PHE A 111 6.52 7.84 15.83
C PHE A 111 5.52 8.80 15.22
N PRO A 112 4.85 8.41 14.13
CA PRO A 112 3.87 9.28 13.52
C PRO A 112 2.68 9.49 14.46
N THR A 113 2.36 10.76 14.70
CA THR A 113 1.16 11.18 15.41
C THR A 113 0.25 11.91 14.45
N ILE A 114 -1.05 11.70 14.55
CA ILE A 114 -2.06 12.52 13.88
C ILE A 114 -2.68 13.41 14.94
N GLU A 115 -2.61 14.70 14.72
CA GLU A 115 -3.34 15.67 15.52
C GLU A 115 -4.75 15.84 14.93
N LYS A 116 -5.77 15.52 15.72
CA LYS A 116 -7.16 15.80 15.36
C LYS A 116 -7.42 17.30 15.47
N ARG A 117 -8.47 17.79 14.81
CA ARG A 117 -8.94 19.17 14.93
C ARG A 117 -9.36 19.53 16.36
N THR A 118 -9.71 18.54 17.18
CA THR A 118 -10.05 18.66 18.60
C THR A 118 -8.82 18.79 19.50
N GLY A 119 -7.60 18.69 18.96
CA GLY A 119 -6.36 18.66 19.75
C GLY A 119 -5.98 17.26 20.28
N ASP A 120 -6.84 16.24 20.10
CA ASP A 120 -6.52 14.86 20.49
C ASP A 120 -5.47 14.27 19.57
N LEU A 121 -4.54 13.51 20.12
CA LEU A 121 -3.51 12.81 19.36
C LEU A 121 -3.97 11.38 19.01
N VAL A 122 -3.87 11.03 17.74
CA VAL A 122 -3.97 9.64 17.29
C VAL A 122 -2.56 9.12 17.07
N LEU A 123 -2.18 8.12 17.84
CA LEU A 123 -0.89 7.46 17.69
C LEU A 123 -0.96 6.42 16.57
N PHE A 124 -0.01 6.50 15.61
CA PHE A 124 0.25 5.36 14.74
C PHE A 124 1.14 4.37 15.47
N ILE A 125 0.64 3.16 15.64
CA ILE A 125 1.43 2.06 16.16
C ILE A 125 1.73 1.12 15.01
N PRO A 126 2.97 1.10 14.51
CA PRO A 126 3.42 0.00 13.71
C PRO A 126 3.42 -1.24 14.61
N SER A 127 2.54 -2.17 14.34
CA SER A 127 2.45 -3.38 15.15
C SER A 127 2.70 -4.59 14.27
N VAL A 128 3.67 -5.40 14.67
CA VAL A 128 3.66 -6.83 14.35
C VAL A 128 2.61 -7.43 15.27
N VAL A 129 1.33 -7.21 14.98
CA VAL A 129 0.29 -7.96 15.68
C VAL A 129 0.42 -9.39 15.22
N ALA A 130 1.08 -10.21 16.04
CA ALA A 130 0.92 -11.64 15.93
C ALA A 130 -0.58 -11.95 16.02
N ARG A 131 -1.04 -12.90 15.22
CA ARG A 131 -2.43 -13.42 15.25
C ARG A 131 -2.96 -13.68 16.66
N ASP A 132 -2.09 -13.88 17.60
CA ASP A 132 -2.37 -14.32 18.96
C ASP A 132 -3.00 -13.24 19.87
N GLY A 133 -2.92 -11.95 19.50
CA GLY A 133 -3.52 -10.86 20.27
C GLY A 133 -4.93 -10.46 19.84
N ILE A 134 -5.44 -10.99 18.70
CA ILE A 134 -6.80 -10.73 18.18
C ILE A 134 -7.58 -12.05 18.11
N SER A 135 -7.25 -12.99 18.95
CA SER A 135 -7.75 -14.38 18.93
C SER A 135 -9.24 -14.56 19.28
N SER A 136 -10.01 -13.49 19.41
CA SER A 136 -11.46 -13.59 19.69
C SER A 136 -12.35 -13.47 18.44
N ILE A 137 -11.79 -13.28 17.23
CA ILE A 137 -12.57 -13.26 16.00
C ILE A 137 -12.05 -14.38 15.08
N PRO A 138 -12.64 -15.58 15.14
CA PRO A 138 -12.31 -16.64 14.19
C PRO A 138 -12.70 -16.18 12.79
N ASP A 139 -11.80 -16.33 11.83
CA ASP A 139 -12.01 -16.10 10.39
C ASP A 139 -12.27 -14.64 9.93
N ALA A 140 -12.22 -13.64 10.80
CA ALA A 140 -12.28 -12.26 10.36
C ALA A 140 -10.96 -11.87 9.67
N ILE A 141 -11.05 -11.39 8.44
CA ILE A 141 -9.93 -10.77 7.74
C ILE A 141 -9.58 -9.50 8.52
N VAL A 142 -8.49 -9.54 9.27
CA VAL A 142 -7.98 -8.32 9.94
C VAL A 142 -7.43 -7.41 8.85
N PRO A 143 -8.00 -6.21 8.63
CA PRO A 143 -7.52 -5.32 7.60
C PRO A 143 -6.07 -4.90 7.91
N PRO A 144 -5.26 -4.60 6.88
CA PRO A 144 -3.85 -4.24 7.07
C PRO A 144 -3.65 -2.93 7.85
N VAL A 145 -4.68 -2.08 7.90
CA VAL A 145 -4.70 -0.85 8.71
C VAL A 145 -6.08 -0.70 9.34
N PHE A 146 -6.15 -0.46 10.63
CA PHE A 146 -7.41 -0.35 11.36
C PHE A 146 -7.31 0.56 12.59
N PHE A 147 -8.46 1.00 13.10
CA PHE A 147 -8.54 1.68 14.39
C PHE A 147 -8.54 0.69 15.55
N SER A 148 -7.81 1.02 16.59
CA SER A 148 -7.86 0.35 17.89
C SER A 148 -7.94 1.39 18.99
N ASN A 149 -8.62 1.07 20.09
CA ASN A 149 -8.59 1.88 21.30
C ASN A 149 -7.72 1.17 22.34
N ASP A 150 -6.88 1.92 23.03
CA ASP A 150 -6.14 1.39 24.16
C ASP A 150 -7.00 1.36 25.44
N GLU A 151 -6.41 0.83 26.52
CA GLU A 151 -7.06 0.74 27.83
C GLU A 151 -7.44 2.12 28.42
N VAL A 152 -6.82 3.19 27.94
CA VAL A 152 -7.08 4.58 28.38
C VAL A 152 -8.07 5.29 27.45
N GLY A 153 -8.59 4.58 26.41
CA GLY A 153 -9.55 5.12 25.44
C GLY A 153 -8.94 5.96 24.34
N GLN A 154 -7.62 5.98 24.17
CA GLN A 154 -6.97 6.67 23.06
C GLN A 154 -7.14 5.89 21.75
N THR A 155 -7.62 6.57 20.73
CA THR A 155 -7.73 5.98 19.39
C THR A 155 -6.35 5.84 18.75
N ARG A 156 -6.06 4.66 18.25
CA ARG A 156 -4.81 4.33 17.56
C ARG A 156 -5.10 3.84 16.15
N VAL A 157 -4.24 4.17 15.21
CA VAL A 157 -4.21 3.53 13.89
C VAL A 157 -3.13 2.47 13.91
N VAL A 158 -3.53 1.22 13.76
CA VAL A 158 -2.64 0.06 13.78
C VAL A 158 -2.37 -0.37 12.34
N ILE A 159 -1.11 -0.59 12.00
CA ILE A 159 -0.69 -1.18 10.73
C ILE A 159 -0.26 -2.62 11.03
N ALA A 160 -1.07 -3.59 10.60
CA ALA A 160 -0.79 -5.00 10.71
C ALA A 160 0.11 -5.45 9.54
N PHE A 161 1.42 -5.39 9.71
CA PHE A 161 2.39 -5.59 8.62
C PHE A 161 2.25 -6.92 7.90
N ARG A 162 2.06 -8.02 8.64
CA ARG A 162 1.87 -9.33 8.03
C ARG A 162 0.70 -9.32 7.06
N ASN A 163 -0.45 -8.83 7.53
CA ASN A 163 -1.65 -8.76 6.71
C ASN A 163 -1.47 -7.80 5.53
N TYR A 164 -0.76 -6.69 5.75
CA TYR A 164 -0.47 -5.73 4.68
C TYR A 164 0.40 -6.35 3.59
N ILE A 165 1.45 -7.07 3.96
CA ILE A 165 2.35 -7.74 3.02
C ILE A 165 1.59 -8.85 2.28
N ASP A 166 0.78 -9.64 2.97
CA ASP A 166 -0.01 -10.69 2.36
C ASP A 166 -1.01 -10.14 1.34
N GLU A 167 -1.69 -9.05 1.65
CA GLU A 167 -2.59 -8.38 0.70
C GLU A 167 -1.85 -7.75 -0.49
N LEU A 168 -0.65 -7.19 -0.29
CA LEU A 168 0.19 -6.71 -1.40
C LEU A 168 0.63 -7.85 -2.31
N LYS A 169 0.99 -9.01 -1.76
CA LYS A 169 1.33 -10.20 -2.56
C LYS A 169 0.18 -10.62 -3.45
N ILE A 170 -1.01 -10.71 -2.87
CA ILE A 170 -2.22 -11.07 -3.59
C ILE A 170 -2.51 -10.05 -4.70
N LEU A 171 -2.43 -8.75 -4.40
CA LEU A 171 -2.64 -7.69 -5.39
C LEU A 171 -1.65 -7.79 -6.55
N VAL A 172 -0.38 -8.08 -6.26
CA VAL A 172 0.65 -8.27 -7.29
C VAL A 172 0.33 -9.49 -8.16
N ASP A 173 -0.03 -10.61 -7.56
CA ASP A 173 -0.38 -11.83 -8.30
C ASP A 173 -1.63 -11.63 -9.17
N GLU A 174 -2.69 -11.04 -8.65
CA GLU A 174 -3.91 -10.71 -9.39
C GLU A 174 -3.63 -9.72 -10.54
N SER A 175 -2.78 -8.72 -10.32
CA SER A 175 -2.41 -7.78 -11.39
C SER A 175 -1.57 -8.42 -12.48
N MET A 176 -0.71 -9.39 -12.14
CA MET A 176 0.04 -10.19 -13.14
C MET A 176 -0.90 -11.03 -13.99
N ILE A 177 -1.86 -11.71 -13.38
CA ILE A 177 -2.87 -12.52 -14.08
C ILE A 177 -3.63 -11.63 -15.08
N LYS A 178 -4.19 -10.52 -14.61
CA LYS A 178 -4.94 -9.58 -15.46
C LYS A 178 -4.11 -9.03 -16.63
N THR A 179 -2.84 -8.70 -16.35
CA THR A 179 -1.94 -8.10 -17.34
C THR A 179 -1.47 -9.10 -18.39
N PHE A 180 -1.03 -10.30 -17.97
CA PHE A 180 -0.23 -11.21 -18.80
C PHE A 180 -0.95 -12.51 -19.19
N GLU A 181 -2.02 -12.88 -18.50
CA GLU A 181 -2.79 -14.10 -18.79
C GLU A 181 -4.16 -13.73 -19.40
N GLU A 182 -4.90 -12.83 -18.75
CA GLU A 182 -6.20 -12.37 -19.23
C GLU A 182 -6.08 -11.29 -20.30
N ASN A 183 -4.89 -10.69 -20.45
CA ASN A 183 -4.58 -9.66 -21.42
C ASN A 183 -5.50 -8.43 -21.34
N GLU A 184 -5.86 -8.02 -20.13
CA GLU A 184 -6.71 -6.83 -19.91
C GLU A 184 -6.00 -5.56 -20.42
N PRO A 185 -6.54 -4.84 -21.42
CA PRO A 185 -5.82 -3.76 -22.09
C PRO A 185 -5.39 -2.60 -21.19
N ASN A 186 -6.22 -2.26 -20.19
CA ASN A 186 -5.90 -1.19 -19.25
C ASN A 186 -4.76 -1.58 -18.31
N TYR A 187 -4.68 -2.84 -17.91
CA TYR A 187 -3.58 -3.37 -17.10
C TYR A 187 -2.29 -3.45 -17.91
N GLN A 188 -2.34 -3.93 -19.16
CA GLN A 188 -1.18 -3.95 -20.06
C GLN A 188 -0.62 -2.55 -20.31
N ALA A 189 -1.49 -1.59 -20.67
CA ALA A 189 -1.07 -0.20 -20.90
C ALA A 189 -0.42 0.42 -19.65
N SER A 190 -0.98 0.15 -18.46
CA SER A 190 -0.43 0.63 -17.20
C SER A 190 0.90 -0.02 -16.85
N ALA A 191 1.05 -1.33 -17.09
CA ALA A 191 2.28 -2.06 -16.85
C ALA A 191 3.42 -1.54 -17.73
N VAL A 192 3.19 -1.36 -19.04
CA VAL A 192 4.18 -0.81 -19.97
C VAL A 192 4.56 0.62 -19.60
N SER A 193 3.57 1.48 -19.30
CA SER A 193 3.82 2.85 -18.84
C SER A 193 4.59 2.89 -17.52
N GLY A 194 4.30 1.95 -16.61
CA GLY A 194 4.95 1.85 -15.32
C GLY A 194 6.45 1.56 -15.43
N VAL A 195 6.84 0.63 -16.30
CA VAL A 195 8.26 0.34 -16.59
C VAL A 195 8.97 1.57 -17.14
N ASP A 196 8.37 2.25 -18.12
CA ASP A 196 8.92 3.49 -18.67
C ASP A 196 9.16 4.55 -17.56
N VAL A 197 8.21 4.72 -16.64
CA VAL A 197 8.34 5.66 -15.51
C VAL A 197 9.47 5.28 -14.57
N VAL A 198 9.57 4.01 -14.20
CA VAL A 198 10.57 3.55 -13.23
C VAL A 198 11.96 3.56 -13.84
N LEU A 199 12.13 3.02 -15.05
CA LEU A 199 13.46 2.94 -15.68
C LEU A 199 13.94 4.30 -16.17
N ARG A 200 13.09 5.15 -16.75
CA ARG A 200 13.48 6.48 -17.21
C ARG A 200 13.52 7.52 -16.10
N GLY A 201 12.68 7.39 -15.07
CA GLY A 201 12.71 8.24 -13.89
C GLY A 201 13.98 8.06 -13.06
N ALA A 202 14.57 6.87 -13.05
CA ALA A 202 15.85 6.59 -12.41
C ALA A 202 17.06 7.19 -13.16
N LEU A 203 16.86 7.66 -14.40
CA LEU A 203 17.91 8.27 -15.24
C LEU A 203 17.83 9.81 -15.30
N ARG A 204 16.91 10.43 -14.54
CA ARG A 204 16.77 11.87 -14.36
C ARG A 204 16.94 12.27 -12.91
#